data_285b37673a84454af25359d55637cf45
#
_entry.id   285b37673a84454af25359d55637cf45
#
_cell.length_a   1.000
_cell.length_b   1.000
_cell.length_c   1.000
_cell.angle_alpha   90.00
_cell.angle_beta   90.00
_cell.angle_gamma   90.00
#
_symmetry.space_group_name_H-M   'P 1'
#
loop_
_entity.id
_entity.type
_entity.pdbx_description
1 polymer ?
#
loop_
_entity_poly.entity_id
_entity_poly.type
_entity_poly.pdbx_seq_one_letter_code
_entity_poly.pdbx_strand_id
1 'polypeptide(L)'
;MYESVELAKKELVLLDYETIERKLQLAENLIKSTNPEDKAKAESLLKEVELLKIESRPIETRAVWLDDIALGKITSPEEMRQMVRRLHDLNVNLLLPSVYFGGETMYKSNIVPQMDWFRLYFNDVDPLQVLIDEAHSLGMEVHAWVMVYGLQGNVEPFLDRLDWLDRDRNGKYNNTAHTDYFFSPAHPEAREHIMSIINEVTDYNLDGIHLDNIRYKDGFGYGDYAVNLYKELTGIDARSIERADEKRFKHFQEFKAQFIASLVERVRSEMHKKNPHLMVSAATAPRLWGKNSLGQDWHNWIDNRSLHFVLTMSYIETPPEYDELINWDIDRIGGRTYCYPGMSLYAFSPAIMQAEWQVGQKAAITGQTIFSLLHIKPEHDFLLQAGLFREKAMPTFREPEKAAIEFCKWILKRINLLGSEAGFTTEQIEVWQASLQEIALEISKATMRPYDRRDLREADAKENATWQKVLAMVEDLSKKTDNLPSPTRDRLRRDLAQLNSLITPLEYTS
;
A
#
# COMPACT_ATOMS: atom_id res chain seq x y z
N MET A 1 -32.23 2.93 10.04
CA MET A 1 -31.76 2.85 8.64
C MET A 1 -32.10 4.05 7.80
N TYR A 2 -33.36 4.53 7.74
CA TYR A 2 -33.69 5.75 6.97
C TYR A 2 -32.86 6.97 7.39
N GLU A 3 -32.70 7.22 8.68
CA GLU A 3 -31.87 8.32 9.18
C GLU A 3 -30.40 8.23 8.72
N SER A 4 -29.84 7.01 8.63
CA SER A 4 -28.49 6.83 8.12
C SER A 4 -28.37 7.03 6.61
N VAL A 5 -29.43 6.77 5.85
CA VAL A 5 -29.51 7.08 4.41
C VAL A 5 -29.57 8.59 4.19
N GLU A 6 -30.38 9.30 4.96
CA GLU A 6 -30.45 10.77 4.92
C GLU A 6 -29.13 11.42 5.34
N LEU A 7 -28.43 10.85 6.32
CA LEU A 7 -27.09 11.32 6.70
C LEU A 7 -26.09 11.11 5.56
N ALA A 8 -26.13 9.96 4.88
CA ALA A 8 -25.26 9.68 3.73
C ALA A 8 -25.45 10.70 2.59
N LYS A 9 -26.69 11.13 2.31
CA LYS A 9 -26.98 12.21 1.35
C LYS A 9 -26.32 13.52 1.77
N LYS A 10 -26.46 13.91 3.05
CA LYS A 10 -25.81 15.11 3.62
C LYS A 10 -24.28 15.03 3.63
N GLU A 11 -23.74 13.84 3.71
CA GLU A 11 -22.30 13.58 3.60
C GLU A 11 -21.84 13.41 2.14
N LEU A 12 -22.70 13.68 1.15
CA LEU A 12 -22.40 13.57 -0.28
C LEU A 12 -21.90 12.15 -0.66
N VAL A 13 -22.37 11.10 -0.02
CA VAL A 13 -22.00 9.73 -0.36
C VAL A 13 -22.82 9.26 -1.56
N LEU A 14 -22.15 8.87 -2.65
CA LEU A 14 -22.83 8.32 -3.82
C LEU A 14 -23.23 6.86 -3.59
N LEU A 15 -24.55 6.66 -3.44
CA LEU A 15 -25.15 5.33 -3.30
C LEU A 15 -26.28 5.18 -4.31
N ASP A 16 -26.71 3.93 -4.53
CA ASP A 16 -27.95 3.63 -5.25
C ASP A 16 -29.14 3.80 -4.31
N TYR A 17 -29.53 5.07 -4.07
CA TYR A 17 -30.58 5.43 -3.14
C TYR A 17 -31.94 4.83 -3.53
N GLU A 18 -32.26 4.71 -4.81
CA GLU A 18 -33.50 4.11 -5.28
C GLU A 18 -33.60 2.64 -4.89
N THR A 19 -32.53 1.87 -5.13
CA THR A 19 -32.48 0.46 -4.74
C THR A 19 -32.50 0.28 -3.22
N ILE A 20 -31.79 1.14 -2.46
CA ILE A 20 -31.79 1.12 -0.99
C ILE A 20 -33.19 1.38 -0.45
N GLU A 21 -33.84 2.45 -0.88
CA GLU A 21 -35.18 2.82 -0.41
C GLU A 21 -36.24 1.76 -0.75
N ARG A 22 -36.19 1.21 -1.98
CA ARG A 22 -37.06 0.09 -2.39
C ARG A 22 -36.88 -1.15 -1.52
N LYS A 23 -35.62 -1.53 -1.20
CA LYS A 23 -35.32 -2.67 -0.34
C LYS A 23 -35.78 -2.43 1.11
N LEU A 24 -35.62 -1.21 1.64
CA LEU A 24 -36.10 -0.83 2.95
C LEU A 24 -37.61 -0.92 3.05
N GLN A 25 -38.34 -0.40 2.08
CA GLN A 25 -39.82 -0.48 2.03
C GLN A 25 -40.28 -1.95 1.96
N LEU A 26 -39.63 -2.77 1.15
CA LEU A 26 -39.98 -4.19 1.06
C LEU A 26 -39.70 -4.91 2.40
N ALA A 27 -38.55 -4.67 3.03
CA ALA A 27 -38.21 -5.26 4.34
C ALA A 27 -39.22 -4.82 5.41
N GLU A 28 -39.60 -3.54 5.44
CA GLU A 28 -40.60 -3.02 6.39
C GLU A 28 -41.97 -3.72 6.23
N ASN A 29 -42.41 -4.01 5.01
CA ASN A 29 -43.62 -4.75 4.76
C ASN A 29 -43.53 -6.21 5.20
N LEU A 30 -42.41 -6.87 4.91
CA LEU A 30 -42.18 -8.29 5.26
C LEU A 30 -42.04 -8.51 6.78
N ILE A 31 -41.47 -7.56 7.53
CA ILE A 31 -41.35 -7.65 9.00
C ILE A 31 -42.74 -7.70 9.67
N LYS A 32 -43.76 -7.08 9.07
CA LYS A 32 -45.14 -7.09 9.60
C LYS A 32 -45.84 -8.45 9.41
N SER A 33 -45.29 -9.34 8.57
CA SER A 33 -45.83 -10.69 8.36
C SER A 33 -45.61 -11.60 9.56
N THR A 34 -46.52 -12.53 9.76
CA THR A 34 -46.39 -13.59 10.76
C THR A 34 -45.61 -14.83 10.24
N ASN A 35 -45.36 -14.87 8.91
CA ASN A 35 -44.63 -15.95 8.26
C ASN A 35 -43.12 -15.86 8.58
N PRO A 36 -42.48 -16.93 9.11
CA PRO A 36 -41.04 -16.95 9.37
C PRO A 36 -40.18 -16.70 8.11
N GLU A 37 -40.61 -17.18 6.94
CA GLU A 37 -39.88 -16.99 5.69
C GLU A 37 -39.83 -15.51 5.28
N ASP A 38 -40.93 -14.78 5.47
CA ASP A 38 -40.97 -13.34 5.19
C ASP A 38 -40.02 -12.56 6.12
N LYS A 39 -39.95 -12.96 7.40
CA LYS A 39 -39.00 -12.35 8.35
C LYS A 39 -37.55 -12.62 7.95
N ALA A 40 -37.22 -13.85 7.58
CA ALA A 40 -35.88 -14.20 7.13
C ALA A 40 -35.49 -13.41 5.86
N LYS A 41 -36.44 -13.23 4.93
CA LYS A 41 -36.24 -12.41 3.73
C LYS A 41 -36.04 -10.93 4.08
N ALA A 42 -36.79 -10.40 5.05
CA ALA A 42 -36.59 -9.04 5.53
C ALA A 42 -35.19 -8.84 6.12
N GLU A 43 -34.71 -9.78 6.94
CA GLU A 43 -33.35 -9.72 7.52
C GLU A 43 -32.28 -9.76 6.42
N SER A 44 -32.46 -10.59 5.39
CA SER A 44 -31.55 -10.62 4.23
C SER A 44 -31.51 -9.27 3.50
N LEU A 45 -32.67 -8.67 3.22
CA LEU A 45 -32.75 -7.37 2.60
C LEU A 45 -32.08 -6.26 3.41
N LEU A 46 -32.23 -6.30 4.74
CA LEU A 46 -31.57 -5.33 5.62
C LEU A 46 -30.05 -5.48 5.63
N LYS A 47 -29.53 -6.72 5.59
CA LYS A 47 -28.09 -6.99 5.42
C LYS A 47 -27.55 -6.47 4.09
N GLU A 48 -28.30 -6.69 3.01
CA GLU A 48 -27.93 -6.13 1.69
C GLU A 48 -27.90 -4.60 1.70
N VAL A 49 -28.86 -3.96 2.36
CA VAL A 49 -28.89 -2.49 2.51
C VAL A 49 -27.67 -1.99 3.28
N GLU A 50 -27.25 -2.68 4.36
CA GLU A 50 -26.04 -2.30 5.08
C GLU A 50 -24.80 -2.31 4.17
N LEU A 51 -24.68 -3.28 3.27
CA LEU A 51 -23.58 -3.34 2.29
C LEU A 51 -23.70 -2.26 1.22
N LEU A 52 -24.92 -2.01 0.72
CA LEU A 52 -25.18 -0.94 -0.28
C LEU A 52 -24.90 0.45 0.26
N LYS A 53 -24.98 0.67 1.57
CA LYS A 53 -24.62 1.94 2.22
C LYS A 53 -23.13 2.19 2.31
N ILE A 54 -22.29 1.17 2.06
CA ILE A 54 -20.85 1.33 2.03
C ILE A 54 -20.46 2.07 0.74
N GLU A 55 -19.70 3.15 0.88
CA GLU A 55 -19.14 3.86 -0.27
C GLU A 55 -18.05 3.02 -0.95
N SER A 56 -18.21 2.74 -2.23
CA SER A 56 -17.17 2.18 -3.08
C SER A 56 -16.53 3.28 -3.91
N ARG A 57 -15.22 3.46 -3.82
CA ARG A 57 -14.52 4.60 -4.43
C ARG A 57 -13.99 4.26 -5.81
N PRO A 58 -14.17 5.13 -6.82
CA PRO A 58 -13.66 4.88 -8.18
C PRO A 58 -12.18 5.22 -8.35
N ILE A 59 -11.57 5.92 -7.38
CA ILE A 59 -10.15 6.28 -7.36
C ILE A 59 -9.57 5.79 -6.04
N GLU A 60 -8.92 4.63 -6.07
CA GLU A 60 -8.42 3.97 -4.87
C GLU A 60 -7.44 2.85 -5.25
N THR A 61 -6.25 2.84 -4.66
CA THR A 61 -5.35 1.70 -4.77
C THR A 61 -5.82 0.59 -3.83
N ARG A 62 -6.05 -0.60 -4.37
CA ARG A 62 -6.52 -1.80 -3.69
C ARG A 62 -5.51 -2.90 -3.89
N ALA A 63 -4.55 -2.98 -2.98
CA ALA A 63 -3.45 -3.92 -3.07
C ALA A 63 -3.67 -5.16 -2.22
N VAL A 64 -3.11 -6.29 -2.65
CA VAL A 64 -3.11 -7.54 -1.88
C VAL A 64 -1.72 -8.17 -1.91
N TRP A 65 -1.18 -8.49 -0.73
CA TRP A 65 -0.02 -9.37 -0.62
C TRP A 65 -0.42 -10.82 -0.89
N LEU A 66 0.22 -11.45 -1.87
CA LEU A 66 0.07 -12.87 -2.19
C LEU A 66 1.22 -13.62 -1.51
N ASP A 67 0.97 -14.07 -0.29
CA ASP A 67 1.98 -14.73 0.53
C ASP A 67 2.36 -16.13 -0.01
N ASP A 68 3.56 -16.57 0.33
CA ASP A 68 4.13 -17.85 -0.10
C ASP A 68 3.27 -19.05 0.29
N ILE A 69 2.65 -19.02 1.49
CA ILE A 69 1.77 -20.11 1.97
C ILE A 69 0.50 -20.22 1.10
N ALA A 70 -0.10 -19.08 0.74
CA ALA A 70 -1.27 -19.08 -0.14
C ALA A 70 -0.90 -19.53 -1.54
N LEU A 71 0.20 -18.99 -2.09
CA LEU A 71 0.70 -19.38 -3.41
C LEU A 71 1.13 -20.85 -3.46
N GLY A 72 1.70 -21.39 -2.37
CA GLY A 72 2.08 -22.80 -2.27
C GLY A 72 0.91 -23.79 -2.27
N LYS A 73 -0.32 -23.33 -2.10
CA LYS A 73 -1.53 -24.14 -2.22
C LYS A 73 -2.04 -24.28 -3.67
N ILE A 74 -1.46 -23.51 -4.58
CA ILE A 74 -1.84 -23.53 -6.00
C ILE A 74 -1.07 -24.65 -6.70
N THR A 75 -1.81 -25.60 -7.27
CA THR A 75 -1.25 -26.86 -7.79
C THR A 75 -1.28 -26.93 -9.32
N SER A 76 -1.67 -25.87 -10.00
CA SER A 76 -1.66 -25.82 -11.47
C SER A 76 -1.65 -24.39 -12.02
N PRO A 77 -1.19 -24.20 -13.27
CA PRO A 77 -1.30 -22.92 -13.96
C PRO A 77 -2.74 -22.40 -14.07
N GLU A 78 -3.73 -23.29 -14.19
CA GLU A 78 -5.13 -22.86 -14.26
C GLU A 78 -5.66 -22.36 -12.92
N GLU A 79 -5.29 -23.00 -11.81
CA GLU A 79 -5.63 -22.48 -10.48
C GLU A 79 -4.97 -21.11 -10.21
N MET A 80 -3.75 -20.88 -10.74
CA MET A 80 -3.10 -19.56 -10.68
C MET A 80 -3.95 -18.50 -11.39
N ARG A 81 -4.41 -18.80 -12.62
CA ARG A 81 -5.30 -17.89 -13.35
C ARG A 81 -6.63 -17.66 -12.63
N GLN A 82 -7.23 -18.71 -12.07
CA GLN A 82 -8.47 -18.60 -11.31
C GLN A 82 -8.31 -17.72 -10.07
N MET A 83 -7.20 -17.83 -9.37
CA MET A 83 -6.87 -16.95 -8.22
C MET A 83 -6.78 -15.48 -8.68
N VAL A 84 -6.08 -15.21 -9.78
CA VAL A 84 -5.95 -13.84 -10.31
C VAL A 84 -7.32 -13.30 -10.74
N ARG A 85 -8.13 -14.09 -11.46
CA ARG A 85 -9.50 -13.73 -11.86
C ARG A 85 -10.39 -13.44 -10.65
N ARG A 86 -10.32 -14.28 -9.60
CA ARG A 86 -11.05 -14.02 -8.35
C ARG A 86 -10.69 -12.66 -7.77
N LEU A 87 -9.42 -12.29 -7.70
CA LEU A 87 -8.99 -10.99 -7.18
C LEU A 87 -9.43 -9.83 -8.10
N HIS A 88 -9.37 -10.02 -9.41
CA HIS A 88 -9.94 -9.06 -10.37
C HIS A 88 -11.44 -8.86 -10.17
N ASP A 89 -12.20 -9.93 -10.00
CA ASP A 89 -13.66 -9.89 -9.79
C ASP A 89 -14.02 -9.23 -8.44
N LEU A 90 -13.08 -9.21 -7.50
CA LEU A 90 -13.15 -8.43 -6.27
C LEU A 90 -12.69 -6.97 -6.47
N ASN A 91 -12.41 -6.54 -7.71
CA ASN A 91 -11.91 -5.19 -8.02
C ASN A 91 -10.62 -4.79 -7.29
N VAL A 92 -9.74 -5.76 -7.01
CA VAL A 92 -8.33 -5.53 -6.64
C VAL A 92 -7.59 -5.03 -7.88
N ASN A 93 -6.62 -4.12 -7.72
CA ASN A 93 -5.91 -3.52 -8.86
C ASN A 93 -4.37 -3.57 -8.75
N LEU A 94 -3.83 -4.04 -7.62
CA LEU A 94 -2.40 -4.23 -7.42
C LEU A 94 -2.14 -5.57 -6.71
N LEU A 95 -1.34 -6.45 -7.34
CA LEU A 95 -0.90 -7.72 -6.78
C LEU A 95 0.56 -7.65 -6.36
N LEU A 96 0.86 -8.17 -5.17
CA LEU A 96 2.19 -8.24 -4.60
C LEU A 96 2.57 -9.71 -4.35
N PRO A 97 2.88 -10.51 -5.41
CA PRO A 97 3.24 -11.92 -5.24
C PRO A 97 4.62 -12.06 -4.59
N SER A 98 4.74 -12.97 -3.62
CA SER A 98 5.99 -13.37 -2.99
C SER A 98 6.85 -14.15 -4.01
N VAL A 99 7.77 -13.47 -4.68
CA VAL A 99 8.60 -14.04 -5.75
C VAL A 99 9.94 -14.56 -5.26
N TYR A 100 10.45 -14.01 -4.14
CA TYR A 100 11.66 -14.47 -3.46
C TYR A 100 11.42 -14.49 -1.95
N PHE A 101 11.55 -15.66 -1.37
CA PHE A 101 11.26 -15.92 0.04
C PHE A 101 12.15 -17.04 0.57
N GLY A 102 12.75 -16.86 1.75
CA GLY A 102 13.54 -17.90 2.39
C GLY A 102 14.75 -18.42 1.59
N GLY A 103 15.31 -17.63 0.69
CA GLY A 103 16.43 -18.05 -0.17
C GLY A 103 16.02 -18.84 -1.42
N GLU A 104 14.73 -18.90 -1.73
CA GLU A 104 14.15 -19.60 -2.88
C GLU A 104 13.25 -18.67 -3.69
N THR A 105 13.00 -19.01 -4.95
CA THR A 105 12.14 -18.21 -5.86
C THR A 105 10.88 -18.93 -6.28
N MET A 106 9.86 -18.17 -6.61
CA MET A 106 8.64 -18.65 -7.24
C MET A 106 8.92 -19.18 -8.66
N TYR A 107 9.82 -18.53 -9.38
CA TYR A 107 10.19 -18.82 -10.76
C TYR A 107 11.47 -19.66 -10.84
N LYS A 108 11.80 -20.17 -12.02
CA LYS A 108 13.06 -20.93 -12.27
C LYS A 108 14.24 -19.93 -12.35
N SER A 109 14.93 -19.76 -11.24
CA SER A 109 16.09 -18.88 -11.13
C SER A 109 17.38 -19.59 -11.58
N ASN A 110 18.35 -18.79 -12.08
CA ASN A 110 19.72 -19.22 -12.32
C ASN A 110 20.64 -19.01 -11.10
N ILE A 111 20.13 -18.43 -10.02
CA ILE A 111 20.91 -17.95 -8.87
C ILE A 111 20.60 -18.79 -7.63
N VAL A 112 19.34 -19.13 -7.39
CA VAL A 112 18.86 -19.86 -6.22
C VAL A 112 17.86 -20.95 -6.61
N PRO A 113 17.60 -21.93 -5.73
CA PRO A 113 16.59 -22.96 -6.00
C PRO A 113 15.19 -22.34 -6.22
N GLN A 114 14.39 -23.01 -7.04
CA GLN A 114 12.96 -22.75 -7.12
C GLN A 114 12.27 -23.48 -5.97
N MET A 115 11.29 -22.82 -5.35
CA MET A 115 10.45 -23.41 -4.30
C MET A 115 9.83 -24.72 -4.77
N ASP A 116 9.93 -25.77 -3.94
CA ASP A 116 9.57 -27.14 -4.30
C ASP A 116 8.16 -27.31 -4.85
N TRP A 117 7.18 -26.62 -4.27
CA TRP A 117 5.78 -26.74 -4.74
C TRP A 117 5.60 -26.20 -6.15
N PHE A 118 6.26 -25.12 -6.55
CA PHE A 118 6.19 -24.65 -7.93
C PHE A 118 6.89 -25.59 -8.89
N ARG A 119 8.07 -26.10 -8.50
CA ARG A 119 8.79 -27.11 -9.28
C ARG A 119 7.98 -28.40 -9.48
N LEU A 120 7.24 -28.83 -8.45
CA LEU A 120 6.45 -30.05 -8.47
C LEU A 120 5.13 -29.91 -9.28
N TYR A 121 4.44 -28.78 -9.16
CA TYR A 121 3.09 -28.63 -9.70
C TYR A 121 3.03 -27.88 -11.03
N PHE A 122 4.05 -27.11 -11.38
CA PHE A 122 4.05 -26.34 -12.61
C PHE A 122 4.90 -26.97 -13.73
N ASN A 123 5.71 -27.98 -13.43
CA ASN A 123 6.59 -28.65 -14.39
C ASN A 123 7.46 -27.63 -15.15
N ASP A 124 7.29 -27.54 -16.48
CA ASP A 124 8.02 -26.61 -17.35
C ASP A 124 7.32 -25.24 -17.52
N VAL A 125 6.13 -25.06 -16.93
CA VAL A 125 5.40 -23.79 -16.99
C VAL A 125 5.92 -22.85 -15.88
N ASP A 126 6.24 -21.63 -16.26
CA ASP A 126 6.69 -20.62 -15.29
C ASP A 126 5.50 -20.02 -14.52
N PRO A 127 5.41 -20.23 -13.19
CA PRO A 127 4.29 -19.75 -12.39
C PRO A 127 4.20 -18.23 -12.32
N LEU A 128 5.34 -17.52 -12.30
CA LEU A 128 5.36 -16.06 -12.27
C LEU A 128 4.88 -15.49 -13.59
N GLN A 129 5.30 -16.06 -14.72
CA GLN A 129 4.83 -15.62 -16.04
C GLN A 129 3.31 -15.83 -16.19
N VAL A 130 2.77 -16.98 -15.73
CA VAL A 130 1.32 -17.24 -15.73
C VAL A 130 0.56 -16.19 -14.95
N LEU A 131 1.06 -15.80 -13.76
CA LEU A 131 0.43 -14.79 -12.92
C LEU A 131 0.45 -13.41 -13.61
N ILE A 132 1.60 -13.00 -14.14
CA ILE A 132 1.78 -11.72 -14.84
C ILE A 132 0.86 -11.62 -16.05
N ASP A 133 0.88 -12.63 -16.91
CA ASP A 133 0.07 -12.64 -18.16
C ASP A 133 -1.42 -12.52 -17.85
N GLU A 134 -1.91 -13.27 -16.87
CA GLU A 134 -3.32 -13.21 -16.47
C GLU A 134 -3.67 -11.85 -15.85
N ALA A 135 -2.84 -11.33 -14.92
CA ALA A 135 -3.06 -10.05 -14.28
C ALA A 135 -3.11 -8.89 -15.30
N HIS A 136 -2.14 -8.85 -16.22
CA HIS A 136 -2.07 -7.82 -17.25
C HIS A 136 -3.23 -7.92 -18.25
N SER A 137 -3.68 -9.14 -18.60
CA SER A 137 -4.85 -9.32 -19.46
C SER A 137 -6.13 -8.72 -18.86
N LEU A 138 -6.17 -8.59 -17.53
CA LEU A 138 -7.27 -8.05 -16.75
C LEU A 138 -7.04 -6.59 -16.32
N GLY A 139 -5.89 -5.99 -16.68
CA GLY A 139 -5.55 -4.60 -16.34
C GLY A 139 -5.12 -4.39 -14.89
N MET A 140 -4.65 -5.43 -14.23
CA MET A 140 -4.07 -5.37 -12.88
C MET A 140 -2.56 -5.20 -12.94
N GLU A 141 -1.97 -4.49 -11.97
CA GLU A 141 -0.51 -4.37 -11.84
C GLU A 141 0.08 -5.47 -10.96
N VAL A 142 1.32 -5.85 -11.27
CA VAL A 142 2.09 -6.87 -10.54
C VAL A 142 3.42 -6.29 -10.09
N HIS A 143 3.60 -6.15 -8.77
CA HIS A 143 4.88 -5.78 -8.17
C HIS A 143 5.48 -6.98 -7.46
N ALA A 144 6.64 -7.41 -7.90
CA ALA A 144 7.34 -8.56 -7.32
C ALA A 144 7.72 -8.29 -5.86
N TRP A 145 7.14 -9.04 -4.94
CA TRP A 145 7.47 -8.96 -3.51
C TRP A 145 8.72 -9.80 -3.23
N VAL A 146 9.79 -9.08 -2.87
CA VAL A 146 11.11 -9.63 -2.55
C VAL A 146 11.37 -9.51 -1.06
N MET A 147 11.54 -10.65 -0.38
CA MET A 147 11.96 -10.69 1.02
C MET A 147 13.48 -10.52 1.09
N VAL A 148 13.95 -9.27 1.30
CA VAL A 148 15.33 -8.86 1.03
C VAL A 148 16.35 -9.56 1.91
N TYR A 149 16.19 -9.51 3.24
CA TYR A 149 17.21 -10.04 4.16
C TYR A 149 16.75 -11.24 4.97
N GLY A 150 15.45 -11.51 5.05
CA GLY A 150 14.92 -12.62 5.85
C GLY A 150 15.00 -13.95 5.13
N LEU A 151 15.54 -14.99 5.80
CA LEU A 151 15.65 -16.36 5.29
C LEU A 151 14.64 -17.32 5.92
N GLN A 152 13.77 -16.85 6.81
CA GLN A 152 12.65 -17.63 7.41
C GLN A 152 13.05 -19.03 7.91
N GLY A 153 14.21 -19.15 8.54
CA GLY A 153 14.71 -20.42 9.01
C GLY A 153 15.43 -21.29 7.97
N ASN A 154 15.31 -20.99 6.68
CA ASN A 154 15.97 -21.72 5.60
C ASN A 154 17.40 -21.19 5.37
N VAL A 155 18.38 -21.80 6.02
CA VAL A 155 19.81 -21.44 5.86
C VAL A 155 20.55 -22.41 4.94
N GLU A 156 19.91 -23.52 4.56
CA GLU A 156 20.54 -24.62 3.83
C GLU A 156 21.23 -24.18 2.52
N PRO A 157 20.63 -23.29 1.69
CA PRO A 157 21.29 -22.80 0.47
C PRO A 157 22.56 -21.98 0.72
N PHE A 158 22.84 -21.57 1.98
CA PHE A 158 23.92 -20.65 2.35
C PHE A 158 24.86 -21.22 3.41
N LEU A 159 24.90 -22.54 3.60
CA LEU A 159 25.81 -23.19 4.58
C LEU A 159 27.28 -22.96 4.29
N ASP A 160 27.65 -22.73 3.04
CA ASP A 160 29.00 -22.37 2.60
C ASP A 160 29.30 -20.86 2.66
N ARG A 161 28.33 -20.05 3.08
CA ARG A 161 28.34 -18.59 3.14
C ARG A 161 27.81 -18.04 4.48
N LEU A 162 28.19 -18.71 5.59
CA LEU A 162 27.73 -18.31 6.93
C LEU A 162 28.24 -16.92 7.34
N ASP A 163 29.26 -16.40 6.70
CA ASP A 163 29.76 -15.04 6.86
C ASP A 163 28.83 -14.00 6.30
N TRP A 164 27.94 -14.35 5.35
CA TRP A 164 26.87 -13.47 4.85
C TRP A 164 25.76 -13.24 5.89
N LEU A 165 25.63 -14.15 6.87
CA LEU A 165 24.56 -14.09 7.84
C LEU A 165 24.84 -13.05 8.92
N ASP A 166 23.81 -12.33 9.29
CA ASP A 166 23.87 -11.39 10.41
C ASP A 166 23.89 -12.11 11.76
N ARG A 167 24.35 -11.41 12.79
CA ARG A 167 24.51 -11.94 14.15
C ARG A 167 23.99 -10.96 15.19
N ASP A 168 23.59 -11.52 16.32
CA ASP A 168 23.37 -10.74 17.53
C ASP A 168 24.71 -10.28 18.15
N ARG A 169 24.64 -9.49 19.21
CA ARG A 169 25.80 -8.98 19.94
C ARG A 169 26.71 -10.09 20.50
N ASN A 170 26.15 -11.28 20.77
CA ASN A 170 26.89 -12.44 21.31
C ASN A 170 27.43 -13.37 20.20
N GLY A 171 27.30 -12.99 18.95
CA GLY A 171 27.74 -13.75 17.79
C GLY A 171 26.81 -14.88 17.34
N LYS A 172 25.58 -14.92 17.81
CA LYS A 172 24.60 -15.94 17.42
C LYS A 172 23.83 -15.51 16.16
N TYR A 173 23.58 -16.46 15.25
CA TYR A 173 22.81 -16.27 14.02
C TYR A 173 21.29 -16.26 14.25
N ASN A 174 20.83 -16.90 15.33
CA ASN A 174 19.43 -16.94 15.75
C ASN A 174 19.36 -16.84 17.27
N ASN A 175 18.18 -16.59 17.79
CA ASN A 175 17.93 -16.64 19.24
C ASN A 175 16.86 -17.69 19.57
N THR A 176 16.71 -18.00 20.86
CA THR A 176 15.77 -19.04 21.35
C THR A 176 14.29 -18.72 21.06
N ALA A 177 13.97 -17.47 20.74
CA ALA A 177 12.61 -17.04 20.43
C ALA A 177 12.28 -17.10 18.92
N HIS A 178 13.31 -17.09 18.07
CA HIS A 178 13.13 -17.06 16.61
C HIS A 178 14.22 -17.88 15.92
N THR A 179 13.80 -18.82 15.10
CA THR A 179 14.69 -19.68 14.28
C THR A 179 15.11 -19.01 12.97
N ASP A 180 14.65 -17.78 12.72
CA ASP A 180 14.89 -17.09 11.46
C ASP A 180 16.34 -16.62 11.34
N TYR A 181 16.92 -16.84 10.17
CA TYR A 181 18.21 -16.30 9.77
C TYR A 181 18.00 -15.04 8.92
N PHE A 182 18.99 -14.15 8.95
CA PHE A 182 19.00 -12.94 8.14
C PHE A 182 20.37 -12.78 7.48
N PHE A 183 20.38 -12.32 6.25
CA PHE A 183 21.61 -11.78 5.67
C PHE A 183 22.02 -10.51 6.40
N SER A 184 23.32 -10.29 6.49
CA SER A 184 23.87 -9.03 7.01
C SER A 184 23.70 -7.92 5.96
N PRO A 185 22.91 -6.88 6.23
CA PRO A 185 22.77 -5.74 5.31
C PRO A 185 24.11 -5.01 5.04
N ALA A 186 25.09 -5.17 5.90
CA ALA A 186 26.42 -4.59 5.72
C ALA A 186 27.33 -5.44 4.83
N HIS A 187 27.10 -6.76 4.71
CA HIS A 187 28.02 -7.65 4.00
C HIS A 187 27.94 -7.43 2.48
N PRO A 188 29.06 -7.09 1.79
CA PRO A 188 29.01 -6.71 0.39
C PRO A 188 28.51 -7.83 -0.53
N GLU A 189 28.98 -9.06 -0.36
CA GLU A 189 28.56 -10.19 -1.21
C GLU A 189 27.09 -10.57 -0.99
N ALA A 190 26.58 -10.50 0.25
CA ALA A 190 25.17 -10.71 0.53
C ALA A 190 24.30 -9.65 -0.18
N ARG A 191 24.77 -8.41 -0.21
CA ARG A 191 24.10 -7.32 -0.95
C ARG A 191 24.11 -7.54 -2.46
N GLU A 192 25.25 -8.00 -3.02
CA GLU A 192 25.33 -8.33 -4.45
C GLU A 192 24.40 -9.50 -4.80
N HIS A 193 24.33 -10.51 -3.94
CA HIS A 193 23.41 -11.62 -4.11
C HIS A 193 21.95 -11.15 -4.19
N ILE A 194 21.51 -10.30 -3.26
CA ILE A 194 20.15 -9.73 -3.30
C ILE A 194 19.93 -8.90 -4.57
N MET A 195 20.90 -8.07 -4.97
CA MET A 195 20.81 -7.32 -6.20
C MET A 195 20.71 -8.21 -7.44
N SER A 196 21.42 -9.35 -7.45
CA SER A 196 21.33 -10.30 -8.57
C SER A 196 19.94 -10.92 -8.69
N ILE A 197 19.27 -11.26 -7.57
CA ILE A 197 17.88 -11.74 -7.55
C ILE A 197 16.92 -10.65 -8.08
N ILE A 198 17.06 -9.41 -7.58
CA ILE A 198 16.24 -8.30 -8.03
C ILE A 198 16.42 -8.03 -9.52
N ASN A 199 17.67 -8.07 -10.00
CA ASN A 199 17.97 -7.90 -11.42
C ASN A 199 17.40 -9.03 -12.28
N GLU A 200 17.46 -10.28 -11.82
CA GLU A 200 16.91 -11.44 -12.54
C GLU A 200 15.39 -11.36 -12.65
N VAL A 201 14.68 -11.09 -11.55
CA VAL A 201 13.21 -11.03 -11.57
C VAL A 201 12.69 -9.87 -12.42
N THR A 202 13.47 -8.82 -12.61
CA THR A 202 13.08 -7.70 -13.49
C THR A 202 13.29 -7.97 -14.99
N ASP A 203 13.70 -9.18 -15.38
CA ASP A 203 13.60 -9.63 -16.77
C ASP A 203 12.16 -10.01 -17.18
N TYR A 204 11.31 -10.26 -16.18
CA TYR A 204 9.87 -10.39 -16.39
C TYR A 204 9.23 -9.01 -16.67
N ASN A 205 8.08 -9.02 -17.34
CA ASN A 205 7.30 -7.82 -17.60
C ASN A 205 6.53 -7.38 -16.33
N LEU A 206 7.25 -6.99 -15.29
CA LEU A 206 6.70 -6.50 -14.04
C LEU A 206 6.41 -5.00 -14.09
N ASP A 207 5.45 -4.55 -13.28
CA ASP A 207 5.14 -3.14 -13.08
C ASP A 207 5.96 -2.53 -11.94
N GLY A 208 6.47 -3.36 -11.02
CA GLY A 208 7.29 -2.87 -9.90
C GLY A 208 7.99 -3.96 -9.10
N ILE A 209 8.83 -3.49 -8.18
CA ILE A 209 9.49 -4.28 -7.13
C ILE A 209 9.00 -3.77 -5.78
N HIS A 210 8.59 -4.70 -4.93
CA HIS A 210 8.17 -4.45 -3.57
C HIS A 210 9.16 -5.08 -2.58
N LEU A 211 9.88 -4.24 -1.83
CA LEU A 211 10.91 -4.65 -0.89
C LEU A 211 10.31 -4.91 0.48
N ASP A 212 10.45 -6.11 1.00
CA ASP A 212 10.06 -6.46 2.36
C ASP A 212 11.24 -7.06 3.13
N ASN A 213 11.13 -7.11 4.47
CA ASN A 213 12.26 -7.43 5.33
C ASN A 213 13.54 -6.66 4.98
N ILE A 214 13.38 -5.46 4.42
CA ILE A 214 14.44 -4.49 4.13
C ILE A 214 14.87 -3.82 5.44
N ARG A 215 15.46 -4.63 6.33
CA ARG A 215 15.75 -4.26 7.73
C ARG A 215 16.67 -5.28 8.38
N TYR A 216 17.27 -4.89 9.51
CA TYR A 216 17.87 -5.85 10.43
C TYR A 216 16.79 -6.61 11.20
N LYS A 217 17.14 -7.77 11.75
CA LYS A 217 16.38 -8.40 12.82
C LYS A 217 16.60 -7.64 14.13
N ASP A 218 15.62 -7.60 15.02
CA ASP A 218 15.79 -6.89 16.30
C ASP A 218 16.91 -7.49 17.14
N GLY A 219 17.79 -6.63 17.67
CA GLY A 219 18.98 -7.03 18.40
C GLY A 219 20.17 -7.49 17.55
N PHE A 220 20.03 -7.49 16.21
CA PHE A 220 21.08 -7.89 15.26
C PHE A 220 21.81 -6.70 14.65
N GLY A 221 22.71 -6.97 13.70
CA GLY A 221 23.59 -5.98 13.07
C GLY A 221 25.01 -6.05 13.61
N TYR A 222 25.39 -7.17 14.22
CA TYR A 222 26.74 -7.41 14.76
C TYR A 222 27.50 -8.50 13.98
N GLY A 223 27.16 -8.71 12.71
CA GLY A 223 27.95 -9.53 11.79
C GLY A 223 29.40 -9.04 11.73
N ASP A 224 30.34 -9.95 11.53
CA ASP A 224 31.78 -9.63 11.64
C ASP A 224 32.21 -8.51 10.70
N TYR A 225 31.67 -8.47 9.49
CA TYR A 225 31.96 -7.38 8.54
C TYR A 225 31.55 -6.00 9.10
N ALA A 226 30.32 -5.88 9.61
CA ALA A 226 29.82 -4.62 10.16
C ALA A 226 30.63 -4.16 11.38
N VAL A 227 30.96 -5.09 12.28
CA VAL A 227 31.74 -4.78 13.50
C VAL A 227 33.16 -4.34 13.16
N ASN A 228 33.82 -5.05 12.26
CA ASN A 228 35.18 -4.74 11.83
C ASN A 228 35.25 -3.38 11.13
N LEU A 229 34.30 -3.11 10.20
CA LEU A 229 34.24 -1.83 9.51
C LEU A 229 33.94 -0.66 10.47
N TYR A 230 33.02 -0.86 11.43
CA TYR A 230 32.75 0.17 12.44
C TYR A 230 33.97 0.45 13.32
N LYS A 231 34.69 -0.59 13.71
CA LYS A 231 35.93 -0.46 14.49
C LYS A 231 37.04 0.23 13.69
N GLU A 232 37.16 -0.05 12.42
CA GLU A 232 38.14 0.63 11.54
C GLU A 232 37.81 2.15 11.46
N LEU A 233 36.56 2.50 11.29
CA LEU A 233 36.12 3.89 11.13
C LEU A 233 36.15 4.71 12.45
N THR A 234 35.89 4.05 13.59
CA THR A 234 35.67 4.76 14.87
C THR A 234 36.67 4.42 15.97
N GLY A 235 37.46 3.37 15.80
CA GLY A 235 38.29 2.79 16.84
C GLY A 235 37.55 1.99 17.91
N ILE A 236 36.22 1.84 17.80
CA ILE A 236 35.34 1.23 18.82
C ILE A 236 34.80 -0.10 18.32
N ASP A 237 34.96 -1.16 19.12
CA ASP A 237 34.23 -2.40 18.87
C ASP A 237 32.75 -2.22 19.19
N ALA A 238 31.88 -2.36 18.19
CA ALA A 238 30.44 -2.17 18.33
C ALA A 238 29.82 -3.08 19.41
N ARG A 239 30.37 -4.29 19.61
CA ARG A 239 29.92 -5.24 20.62
C ARG A 239 30.17 -4.74 22.05
N SER A 240 31.11 -3.81 22.24
CA SER A 240 31.40 -3.21 23.54
C SER A 240 30.49 -2.05 23.93
N ILE A 241 29.69 -1.54 22.99
CA ILE A 241 28.82 -0.40 23.24
C ILE A 241 27.64 -0.79 24.13
N GLU A 242 27.58 -0.25 25.33
CA GLU A 242 26.42 -0.44 26.21
C GLU A 242 25.24 0.38 25.75
N ARG A 243 24.00 -0.14 25.92
CA ARG A 243 22.77 0.62 25.58
C ARG A 243 22.63 1.92 26.39
N ALA A 244 23.21 1.96 27.58
CA ALA A 244 23.25 3.15 28.44
C ALA A 244 24.18 4.26 27.88
N ASP A 245 25.13 3.95 27.01
CA ASP A 245 25.87 4.94 26.23
C ASP A 245 25.04 5.36 25.01
N GLU A 246 24.02 6.13 25.25
CA GLU A 246 23.03 6.53 24.22
C GLU A 246 23.69 7.14 22.99
N LYS A 247 24.76 7.93 23.16
CA LYS A 247 25.44 8.61 22.06
C LYS A 247 26.13 7.61 21.12
N ARG A 248 26.92 6.69 21.68
CA ARG A 248 27.62 5.67 20.87
C ARG A 248 26.62 4.67 20.30
N PHE A 249 25.63 4.28 21.10
CA PHE A 249 24.60 3.36 20.64
C PHE A 249 23.82 3.96 19.45
N LYS A 250 23.37 5.20 19.54
CA LYS A 250 22.69 5.91 18.45
C LYS A 250 23.57 5.98 17.20
N HIS A 251 24.86 6.35 17.35
CA HIS A 251 25.78 6.42 16.23
C HIS A 251 25.95 5.06 15.53
N PHE A 252 26.00 3.95 16.29
CA PHE A 252 26.04 2.62 15.71
C PHE A 252 24.73 2.24 15.00
N GLN A 253 23.57 2.64 15.52
CA GLN A 253 22.29 2.42 14.82
C GLN A 253 22.24 3.21 13.51
N GLU A 254 22.68 4.45 13.51
CA GLU A 254 22.77 5.28 12.30
C GLU A 254 23.75 4.67 11.27
N PHE A 255 24.89 4.16 11.71
CA PHE A 255 25.81 3.43 10.86
C PHE A 255 25.16 2.21 10.22
N LYS A 256 24.40 1.41 10.97
CA LYS A 256 23.65 0.27 10.41
C LYS A 256 22.60 0.70 9.39
N ALA A 257 21.82 1.73 9.70
CA ALA A 257 20.75 2.21 8.83
C ALA A 257 21.24 2.65 7.44
N GLN A 258 22.48 3.13 7.32
CA GLN A 258 23.07 3.54 6.05
C GLN A 258 23.20 2.38 5.04
N PHE A 259 23.45 1.15 5.50
CA PHE A 259 23.53 -0.01 4.60
C PHE A 259 22.18 -0.33 3.98
N ILE A 260 21.11 -0.21 4.76
CA ILE A 260 19.75 -0.42 4.26
C ILE A 260 19.39 0.70 3.29
N ALA A 261 19.57 1.96 3.67
CA ALA A 261 19.25 3.11 2.83
C ALA A 261 19.99 3.05 1.48
N SER A 262 21.29 2.73 1.51
CA SER A 262 22.09 2.61 0.28
C SER A 262 21.67 1.46 -0.62
N LEU A 263 21.10 0.36 -0.09
CA LEU A 263 20.53 -0.70 -0.93
C LEU A 263 19.24 -0.24 -1.58
N VAL A 264 18.34 0.39 -0.84
CA VAL A 264 17.06 0.91 -1.39
C VAL A 264 17.34 1.92 -2.51
N GLU A 265 18.30 2.83 -2.31
CA GLU A 265 18.72 3.80 -3.33
C GLU A 265 19.32 3.10 -4.55
N ARG A 266 20.16 2.08 -4.34
CA ARG A 266 20.76 1.29 -5.41
C ARG A 266 19.69 0.56 -6.23
N VAL A 267 18.75 -0.13 -5.57
CA VAL A 267 17.62 -0.79 -6.25
C VAL A 267 16.87 0.22 -7.11
N ARG A 268 16.51 1.37 -6.54
CA ARG A 268 15.81 2.42 -7.28
C ARG A 268 16.57 2.88 -8.53
N SER A 269 17.88 3.14 -8.37
CA SER A 269 18.72 3.62 -9.46
C SER A 269 18.93 2.56 -10.55
N GLU A 270 19.20 1.30 -10.19
CA GLU A 270 19.42 0.23 -11.18
C GLU A 270 18.11 -0.15 -11.89
N MET A 271 16.99 -0.20 -11.18
CA MET A 271 15.68 -0.49 -11.77
C MET A 271 15.26 0.60 -12.77
N HIS A 272 15.48 1.87 -12.43
CA HIS A 272 15.22 2.95 -13.35
C HIS A 272 16.03 2.85 -14.64
N LYS A 273 17.31 2.53 -14.53
CA LYS A 273 18.18 2.36 -15.72
C LYS A 273 17.70 1.20 -16.60
N LYS A 274 17.21 0.13 -16.00
CA LYS A 274 16.72 -1.05 -16.72
C LYS A 274 15.35 -0.80 -17.36
N ASN A 275 14.43 -0.21 -16.62
CA ASN A 275 13.10 0.17 -17.06
C ASN A 275 12.60 1.40 -16.27
N PRO A 276 12.54 2.59 -16.89
CA PRO A 276 12.07 3.81 -16.21
C PRO A 276 10.64 3.75 -15.68
N HIS A 277 9.82 2.84 -16.18
CA HIS A 277 8.43 2.66 -15.75
C HIS A 277 8.29 1.72 -14.54
N LEU A 278 9.37 1.04 -14.15
CA LEU A 278 9.34 0.07 -13.06
C LEU A 278 9.34 0.80 -11.72
N MET A 279 8.30 0.54 -10.93
CA MET A 279 8.15 1.18 -9.62
C MET A 279 8.90 0.42 -8.53
N VAL A 280 9.37 1.14 -7.51
CA VAL A 280 9.98 0.57 -6.30
C VAL A 280 9.18 1.02 -5.11
N SER A 281 8.72 0.07 -4.30
CA SER A 281 7.99 0.28 -3.06
C SER A 281 8.56 -0.57 -1.92
N ALA A 282 8.17 -0.29 -0.70
CA ALA A 282 8.62 -1.07 0.45
C ALA A 282 7.53 -1.28 1.50
N ALA A 283 7.53 -2.48 2.11
CA ALA A 283 6.84 -2.74 3.36
C ALA A 283 7.66 -2.14 4.52
N THR A 284 7.03 -1.32 5.34
CA THR A 284 7.70 -0.58 6.41
C THR A 284 7.00 -0.77 7.75
N ALA A 285 7.76 -0.72 8.84
CA ALA A 285 7.19 -0.63 10.17
C ALA A 285 6.53 0.76 10.34
N PRO A 286 5.31 0.84 10.90
CA PRO A 286 4.65 2.11 11.13
C PRO A 286 5.38 2.96 12.17
N ARG A 287 5.13 4.26 12.20
CA ARG A 287 5.63 5.23 13.20
C ARG A 287 7.15 5.28 13.38
N LEU A 288 7.98 4.85 12.48
CA LEU A 288 9.42 4.72 12.71
C LEU A 288 9.81 3.72 13.82
N TRP A 289 8.96 2.78 14.20
CA TRP A 289 9.33 1.75 15.18
C TRP A 289 10.57 0.96 14.74
N GLY A 290 10.74 0.78 13.42
CA GLY A 290 11.91 0.13 12.84
C GLY A 290 13.17 0.98 12.75
N LYS A 291 13.12 2.31 12.97
CA LYS A 291 14.26 3.20 12.72
C LYS A 291 15.47 2.85 13.57
N ASN A 292 15.29 2.77 14.87
CA ASN A 292 16.40 2.61 15.81
C ASN A 292 16.81 1.15 16.04
N SER A 293 15.88 0.20 16.01
CA SER A 293 16.19 -1.20 16.28
C SER A 293 16.48 -2.00 15.01
N LEU A 294 15.78 -1.69 13.93
CA LEU A 294 15.81 -2.44 12.68
C LEU A 294 16.59 -1.74 11.56
N GLY A 295 17.03 -0.50 11.76
CA GLY A 295 17.70 0.32 10.75
C GLY A 295 16.78 0.74 9.60
N GLN A 296 15.46 0.64 9.78
CA GLN A 296 14.45 0.95 8.77
C GLN A 296 14.03 2.43 8.84
N ASP A 297 14.95 3.33 8.45
CA ASP A 297 14.68 4.78 8.37
C ASP A 297 14.03 5.14 7.03
N TRP A 298 12.80 4.65 6.83
CA TRP A 298 12.07 4.81 5.58
C TRP A 298 11.67 6.27 5.27
N HIS A 299 11.66 7.17 6.25
CA HIS A 299 11.51 8.60 6.00
C HIS A 299 12.69 9.17 5.22
N ASN A 300 13.92 8.76 5.57
CA ASN A 300 15.10 9.13 4.80
C ASN A 300 15.04 8.59 3.35
N TRP A 301 14.44 7.41 3.14
CA TRP A 301 14.28 6.87 1.79
C TRP A 301 13.30 7.69 0.97
N ILE A 302 12.24 8.24 1.61
CA ILE A 302 11.29 9.16 0.98
C ILE A 302 11.99 10.48 0.66
N ASP A 303 12.72 11.06 1.62
CA ASP A 303 13.44 12.32 1.43
C ASP A 303 14.45 12.24 0.28
N ASN A 304 15.09 11.08 0.12
CA ASN A 304 16.01 10.80 -1.00
C ASN A 304 15.30 10.31 -2.27
N ARG A 305 13.96 10.30 -2.30
CA ARG A 305 13.15 9.83 -3.44
C ARG A 305 13.53 8.41 -3.89
N SER A 306 13.91 7.55 -2.94
CA SER A 306 14.33 6.17 -3.23
C SER A 306 13.14 5.21 -3.39
N LEU A 307 11.92 5.65 -3.10
CA LEU A 307 10.68 4.88 -3.23
C LEU A 307 9.61 5.70 -3.96
N HIS A 308 8.73 5.00 -4.68
CA HIS A 308 7.54 5.60 -5.30
C HIS A 308 6.38 5.67 -4.32
N PHE A 309 6.26 4.65 -3.45
CA PHE A 309 5.26 4.60 -2.38
C PHE A 309 5.69 3.63 -1.27
N VAL A 310 5.04 3.74 -0.12
CA VAL A 310 5.25 2.88 1.04
C VAL A 310 3.97 2.17 1.43
N LEU A 311 4.12 0.94 1.95
CA LEU A 311 3.05 0.15 2.54
C LEU A 311 3.42 -0.09 4.01
N THR A 312 2.85 0.72 4.91
CA THR A 312 3.11 0.55 6.34
C THR A 312 2.37 -0.68 6.87
N MET A 313 3.06 -1.55 7.60
CA MET A 313 2.49 -2.76 8.21
C MET A 313 1.67 -2.38 9.46
N SER A 314 0.54 -1.72 9.24
CA SER A 314 -0.32 -1.15 10.29
C SER A 314 -1.27 -2.20 10.87
N TYR A 315 -0.71 -3.34 11.30
CA TYR A 315 -1.44 -4.51 11.75
C TYR A 315 -1.95 -4.34 13.19
N ILE A 316 -3.00 -3.55 13.35
CA ILE A 316 -3.68 -3.26 14.61
C ILE A 316 -5.11 -3.77 14.50
N GLU A 317 -5.64 -4.38 15.56
CA GLU A 317 -6.95 -5.05 15.54
C GLU A 317 -8.11 -4.12 15.91
N THR A 318 -7.87 -2.86 16.22
CA THR A 318 -8.91 -1.91 16.63
C THR A 318 -8.95 -0.70 15.70
N PRO A 319 -10.10 -0.37 15.10
CA PRO A 319 -10.23 0.77 14.20
C PRO A 319 -9.77 2.12 14.77
N PRO A 320 -9.99 2.45 16.07
CA PRO A 320 -9.47 3.70 16.63
C PRO A 320 -7.94 3.77 16.70
N GLU A 321 -7.27 2.66 17.07
CA GLU A 321 -5.81 2.61 17.10
C GLU A 321 -5.22 2.59 15.68
N TYR A 322 -5.92 1.94 14.74
CA TYR A 322 -5.57 1.99 13.31
C TYR A 322 -5.64 3.43 12.78
N ASP A 323 -6.70 4.19 13.11
CA ASP A 323 -6.85 5.59 12.73
C ASP A 323 -5.70 6.46 13.28
N GLU A 324 -5.39 6.34 14.56
CA GLU A 324 -4.26 7.05 15.17
C GLU A 324 -2.93 6.71 14.49
N LEU A 325 -2.72 5.43 14.16
CA LEU A 325 -1.49 4.93 13.57
C LEU A 325 -1.27 5.48 12.16
N ILE A 326 -2.27 5.35 11.29
CA ILE A 326 -2.14 5.80 9.89
C ILE A 326 -2.07 7.32 9.79
N ASN A 327 -2.81 8.07 10.60
CA ASN A 327 -2.72 9.53 10.61
C ASN A 327 -1.34 10.00 11.06
N TRP A 328 -0.72 9.34 12.02
CA TRP A 328 0.65 9.66 12.43
C TRP A 328 1.65 9.49 11.26
N ASP A 329 1.53 8.38 10.51
CA ASP A 329 2.39 8.11 9.34
C ASP A 329 2.14 9.14 8.23
N ILE A 330 0.87 9.46 7.93
CA ILE A 330 0.47 10.45 6.91
C ILE A 330 1.03 11.84 7.24
N ASP A 331 0.89 12.30 8.48
CA ASP A 331 1.39 13.59 8.91
C ASP A 331 2.92 13.69 8.74
N ARG A 332 3.61 12.62 9.02
CA ARG A 332 5.07 12.54 8.87
C ARG A 332 5.53 12.44 7.43
N ILE A 333 4.79 11.74 6.59
CA ILE A 333 5.06 11.70 5.14
C ILE A 333 4.85 13.09 4.54
N GLY A 334 3.85 13.84 5.02
CA GLY A 334 3.60 15.21 4.59
C GLY A 334 3.37 15.33 3.07
N GLY A 335 2.77 14.32 2.46
CA GLY A 335 2.49 14.28 1.03
C GLY A 335 3.68 13.97 0.10
N ARG A 336 4.89 13.75 0.62
CA ARG A 336 6.11 13.54 -0.20
C ARG A 336 6.13 12.22 -0.99
N THR A 337 5.28 11.26 -0.63
CA THR A 337 5.06 10.00 -1.36
C THR A 337 3.67 9.45 -1.07
N TYR A 338 3.22 8.48 -1.86
CA TYR A 338 1.98 7.76 -1.57
C TYR A 338 2.19 6.76 -0.43
N CYS A 339 1.15 6.61 0.40
CA CYS A 339 1.11 5.62 1.48
C CYS A 339 -0.16 4.78 1.35
N TYR A 340 0.00 3.46 1.33
CA TYR A 340 -1.10 2.50 1.29
C TYR A 340 -1.00 1.57 2.50
N PRO A 341 -1.48 2.00 3.68
CA PRO A 341 -1.35 1.23 4.90
C PRO A 341 -1.91 -0.17 4.75
N GLY A 342 -1.18 -1.15 5.28
CA GLY A 342 -1.57 -2.54 5.30
C GLY A 342 -2.41 -2.88 6.52
N MET A 343 -3.49 -3.62 6.31
CA MET A 343 -4.26 -4.27 7.37
C MET A 343 -4.03 -5.77 7.35
N SER A 344 -3.95 -6.40 8.53
CA SER A 344 -3.82 -7.85 8.63
C SER A 344 -5.19 -8.50 8.80
N LEU A 345 -5.53 -9.47 7.96
CA LEU A 345 -6.76 -10.26 8.11
C LEU A 345 -6.57 -11.52 8.98
N TYR A 346 -5.40 -11.72 9.57
CA TYR A 346 -5.10 -12.96 10.32
C TYR A 346 -6.15 -13.29 11.40
N ALA A 347 -6.59 -12.29 12.16
CA ALA A 347 -7.60 -12.45 13.20
C ALA A 347 -8.88 -11.63 12.94
N PHE A 348 -9.00 -11.00 11.77
CA PHE A 348 -10.06 -10.03 11.52
C PHE A 348 -11.32 -10.68 10.96
N SER A 349 -12.44 -10.28 11.55
CA SER A 349 -13.75 -10.53 10.95
C SER A 349 -14.01 -9.54 9.79
N PRO A 350 -14.93 -9.85 8.87
CA PRO A 350 -15.34 -8.89 7.84
C PRO A 350 -15.75 -7.53 8.40
N ALA A 351 -16.34 -7.49 9.60
CA ALA A 351 -16.75 -6.23 10.24
C ALA A 351 -15.55 -5.36 10.65
N ILE A 352 -14.47 -5.94 11.18
CA ILE A 352 -13.25 -5.22 11.52
C ILE A 352 -12.57 -4.72 10.23
N MET A 353 -12.44 -5.59 9.23
CA MET A 353 -11.92 -5.21 7.91
C MET A 353 -12.68 -4.02 7.32
N GLN A 354 -14.02 -4.07 7.34
CA GLN A 354 -14.86 -2.97 6.86
C GLN A 354 -14.59 -1.68 7.63
N ALA A 355 -14.54 -1.75 8.95
CA ALA A 355 -14.35 -0.59 9.81
C ALA A 355 -12.98 0.07 9.57
N GLU A 356 -11.90 -0.71 9.49
CA GLU A 356 -10.56 -0.19 9.20
C GLU A 356 -10.44 0.36 7.78
N TRP A 357 -11.03 -0.33 6.78
CA TRP A 357 -11.06 0.21 5.42
C TRP A 357 -11.74 1.58 5.37
N GLN A 358 -12.87 1.72 6.05
CA GLN A 358 -13.60 2.99 6.15
C GLN A 358 -12.84 4.06 6.94
N VAL A 359 -12.03 3.68 7.95
CA VAL A 359 -11.10 4.59 8.62
C VAL A 359 -10.10 5.15 7.62
N GLY A 360 -9.43 4.29 6.84
CA GLY A 360 -8.52 4.72 5.78
C GLY A 360 -9.19 5.62 4.74
N GLN A 361 -10.45 5.32 4.37
CA GLN A 361 -11.22 6.18 3.48
C GLN A 361 -11.50 7.58 4.06
N LYS A 362 -11.51 7.75 5.36
CA LYS A 362 -11.68 9.06 6.02
C LYS A 362 -10.35 9.80 6.21
N ALA A 363 -9.24 9.09 6.19
CA ALA A 363 -7.91 9.68 6.26
C ALA A 363 -7.48 10.28 4.89
N ALA A 364 -6.39 11.04 4.88
CA ALA A 364 -5.83 11.63 3.66
C ALA A 364 -4.98 10.62 2.87
N ILE A 365 -5.51 9.40 2.67
CA ILE A 365 -4.90 8.34 1.85
C ILE A 365 -5.80 7.96 0.68
N THR A 366 -5.20 7.42 -0.35
CA THR A 366 -5.87 7.11 -1.61
C THR A 366 -5.82 5.61 -1.95
N GLY A 367 -5.64 4.77 -0.94
CA GLY A 367 -5.63 3.32 -1.05
C GLY A 367 -5.15 2.63 0.21
N GLN A 368 -5.32 1.32 0.24
CA GLN A 368 -4.88 0.44 1.33
C GLN A 368 -4.47 -0.92 0.79
N THR A 369 -3.82 -1.71 1.64
CA THR A 369 -3.29 -3.03 1.26
C THR A 369 -3.80 -4.10 2.22
N ILE A 370 -4.19 -5.25 1.68
CA ILE A 370 -4.66 -6.41 2.45
C ILE A 370 -3.50 -7.39 2.67
N PHE A 371 -3.17 -7.69 3.91
CA PHE A 371 -2.29 -8.78 4.29
C PHE A 371 -3.11 -9.90 4.92
N SER A 372 -3.28 -11.03 4.27
CA SER A 372 -2.80 -11.44 2.98
C SER A 372 -3.83 -12.33 2.27
N LEU A 373 -3.53 -12.79 1.05
CA LEU A 373 -4.38 -13.71 0.29
C LEU A 373 -4.80 -14.94 1.11
N LEU A 374 -3.89 -15.49 1.92
CA LEU A 374 -4.17 -16.65 2.80
C LEU A 374 -5.40 -16.44 3.70
N HIS A 375 -5.65 -15.20 4.09
CA HIS A 375 -6.67 -14.85 5.08
C HIS A 375 -7.96 -14.27 4.46
N ILE A 376 -7.99 -14.08 3.14
CA ILE A 376 -9.21 -13.67 2.43
C ILE A 376 -10.14 -14.87 2.30
N LYS A 377 -11.19 -14.92 3.12
CA LYS A 377 -12.21 -15.97 3.16
C LYS A 377 -13.44 -15.57 2.34
N PRO A 378 -14.36 -16.51 2.03
CA PRO A 378 -15.58 -16.21 1.26
C PRO A 378 -16.45 -15.08 1.84
N GLU A 379 -16.50 -14.94 3.17
CA GLU A 379 -17.22 -13.85 3.82
C GLU A 379 -16.57 -12.47 3.57
N HIS A 380 -15.24 -12.40 3.38
CA HIS A 380 -14.55 -11.19 2.96
C HIS A 380 -14.83 -10.88 1.49
N ASP A 381 -14.86 -11.90 0.61
CA ASP A 381 -15.21 -11.73 -0.81
C ASP A 381 -16.58 -11.05 -0.94
N PHE A 382 -17.57 -11.54 -0.18
CA PHE A 382 -18.92 -10.98 -0.19
C PHE A 382 -18.94 -9.50 0.25
N LEU A 383 -18.22 -9.17 1.33
CA LEU A 383 -18.09 -7.79 1.81
C LEU A 383 -17.43 -6.88 0.76
N LEU A 384 -16.36 -7.37 0.13
CA LEU A 384 -15.63 -6.60 -0.89
C LEU A 384 -16.52 -6.38 -2.12
N GLN A 385 -17.08 -7.44 -2.67
CA GLN A 385 -17.84 -7.40 -3.92
C GLN A 385 -19.18 -6.67 -3.80
N ALA A 386 -19.90 -6.87 -2.71
CA ALA A 386 -21.21 -6.22 -2.49
C ALA A 386 -21.11 -4.85 -1.80
N GLY A 387 -19.97 -4.50 -1.20
CA GLY A 387 -19.77 -3.31 -0.41
C GLY A 387 -18.55 -2.48 -0.83
N LEU A 388 -17.41 -2.70 -0.17
CA LEU A 388 -16.22 -1.83 -0.26
C LEU A 388 -15.67 -1.69 -1.68
N PHE A 389 -15.62 -2.77 -2.45
CA PHE A 389 -15.04 -2.81 -3.80
C PHE A 389 -16.09 -3.05 -4.89
N ARG A 390 -17.34 -2.71 -4.62
CA ARG A 390 -18.46 -2.91 -5.56
C ARG A 390 -18.20 -2.30 -6.95
N GLU A 391 -17.60 -1.12 -6.97
CA GLU A 391 -17.22 -0.43 -8.20
C GLU A 391 -15.73 -0.63 -8.50
N LYS A 392 -15.38 -0.72 -9.79
CA LYS A 392 -13.98 -0.69 -10.22
C LYS A 392 -13.30 0.60 -9.77
N ALA A 393 -12.03 0.48 -9.36
CA ALA A 393 -11.24 1.62 -8.95
C ALA A 393 -9.96 1.75 -9.79
N MET A 394 -9.62 2.99 -10.12
CA MET A 394 -8.36 3.36 -10.72
C MET A 394 -7.27 3.42 -9.64
N PRO A 395 -6.11 2.75 -9.80
CA PRO A 395 -4.98 2.91 -8.90
C PRO A 395 -4.41 4.33 -8.97
N THR A 396 -3.89 4.83 -7.86
CA THR A 396 -3.56 6.25 -7.71
C THR A 396 -2.11 6.60 -7.99
N PHE A 397 -1.23 5.60 -8.09
CA PHE A 397 0.22 5.81 -8.20
C PHE A 397 0.75 5.77 -9.64
N ARG A 398 0.08 5.11 -10.58
CA ARG A 398 0.57 4.94 -11.96
C ARG A 398 0.36 6.17 -12.83
N GLU A 399 -0.83 6.73 -12.78
CA GLU A 399 -1.25 7.93 -13.52
C GLU A 399 -1.86 8.94 -12.53
N PRO A 400 -1.05 9.50 -11.59
CA PRO A 400 -1.57 10.28 -10.49
C PRO A 400 -2.27 11.58 -10.93
N GLU A 401 -1.81 12.21 -12.02
CA GLU A 401 -2.49 13.38 -12.59
C GLU A 401 -3.90 13.02 -13.09
N LYS A 402 -4.02 11.90 -13.77
CA LYS A 402 -5.33 11.40 -14.22
C LYS A 402 -6.20 11.00 -13.03
N ALA A 403 -5.63 10.36 -12.01
CA ALA A 403 -6.34 10.04 -10.78
C ALA A 403 -6.86 11.31 -10.08
N ALA A 404 -6.07 12.37 -10.00
CA ALA A 404 -6.48 13.65 -9.43
C ALA A 404 -7.59 14.33 -10.25
N ILE A 405 -7.51 14.31 -11.58
CA ILE A 405 -8.57 14.82 -12.47
C ILE A 405 -9.88 14.03 -12.27
N GLU A 406 -9.81 12.70 -12.26
CA GLU A 406 -10.99 11.85 -12.03
C GLU A 406 -11.57 12.05 -10.62
N PHE A 407 -10.70 12.32 -9.63
CA PHE A 407 -11.12 12.63 -8.27
C PHE A 407 -11.91 13.96 -8.21
N CYS A 408 -11.43 15.00 -8.92
CA CYS A 408 -12.20 16.26 -9.07
C CYS A 408 -13.56 16.01 -9.71
N LYS A 409 -13.63 15.20 -10.78
CA LYS A 409 -14.89 14.85 -11.44
C LYS A 409 -15.83 14.07 -10.51
N TRP A 410 -15.28 13.20 -9.67
CA TRP A 410 -16.05 12.43 -8.70
C TRP A 410 -16.65 13.33 -7.61
N ILE A 411 -15.89 14.29 -7.06
CA ILE A 411 -16.42 15.30 -6.13
C ILE A 411 -17.52 16.09 -6.83
N LEU A 412 -17.28 16.55 -8.05
CA LEU A 412 -18.24 17.31 -8.83
C LEU A 412 -19.55 16.55 -9.06
N LYS A 413 -19.47 15.27 -9.45
CA LYS A 413 -20.64 14.40 -9.60
C LYS A 413 -21.50 14.34 -8.34
N ARG A 414 -20.86 14.22 -7.17
CA ARG A 414 -21.55 14.17 -5.87
C ARG A 414 -22.27 15.49 -5.55
N ILE A 415 -21.59 16.61 -5.75
CA ILE A 415 -22.18 17.94 -5.53
C ILE A 415 -23.37 18.16 -6.47
N ASN A 416 -23.26 17.76 -7.73
CA ASN A 416 -24.34 17.90 -8.69
C ASN A 416 -25.58 17.08 -8.35
N LEU A 417 -25.38 15.87 -7.82
CA LEU A 417 -26.48 14.95 -7.51
C LEU A 417 -27.11 15.18 -6.13
N LEU A 418 -26.30 15.55 -5.15
CA LEU A 418 -26.69 15.58 -3.75
C LEU A 418 -26.53 16.97 -3.09
N GLY A 419 -25.98 17.95 -3.80
CA GLY A 419 -25.62 19.24 -3.22
C GLY A 419 -26.79 19.95 -2.56
N SER A 420 -27.97 19.97 -3.18
CA SER A 420 -29.18 20.58 -2.60
C SER A 420 -29.60 19.91 -1.28
N GLU A 421 -29.52 18.57 -1.22
CA GLU A 421 -29.88 17.81 0.00
C GLU A 421 -28.78 17.96 1.07
N ALA A 422 -27.54 18.19 0.64
CA ALA A 422 -26.39 18.47 1.49
C ALA A 422 -26.28 19.92 1.98
N GLY A 423 -27.27 20.79 1.59
CA GLY A 423 -27.35 22.15 2.08
C GLY A 423 -26.61 23.20 1.24
N PHE A 424 -26.25 22.90 0.00
CA PHE A 424 -25.71 23.88 -0.93
C PHE A 424 -26.84 24.76 -1.51
N THR A 425 -26.56 26.05 -1.67
CA THR A 425 -27.33 26.91 -2.56
C THR A 425 -26.96 26.69 -4.02
N THR A 426 -27.81 27.07 -4.95
CA THR A 426 -27.51 26.98 -6.40
C THR A 426 -26.19 27.70 -6.74
N GLU A 427 -26.02 28.92 -6.21
CA GLU A 427 -24.78 29.71 -6.42
C GLU A 427 -23.53 28.99 -5.88
N GLN A 428 -23.63 28.34 -4.71
CA GLN A 428 -22.51 27.56 -4.17
C GLN A 428 -22.19 26.37 -5.07
N ILE A 429 -23.17 25.64 -5.60
CA ILE A 429 -22.97 24.56 -6.55
C ILE A 429 -22.19 25.06 -7.78
N GLU A 430 -22.63 26.19 -8.38
CA GLU A 430 -21.95 26.78 -9.54
C GLU A 430 -20.48 27.17 -9.23
N VAL A 431 -20.23 27.76 -8.07
CA VAL A 431 -18.88 28.13 -7.64
C VAL A 431 -17.99 26.90 -7.47
N TRP A 432 -18.50 25.81 -6.86
CA TRP A 432 -17.75 24.57 -6.69
C TRP A 432 -17.50 23.87 -8.02
N GLN A 433 -18.47 23.88 -8.93
CA GLN A 433 -18.32 23.35 -10.28
C GLN A 433 -17.20 24.06 -11.03
N ALA A 434 -17.23 25.39 -11.07
CA ALA A 434 -16.20 26.19 -11.73
C ALA A 434 -14.80 25.93 -11.13
N SER A 435 -14.71 25.93 -9.78
CA SER A 435 -13.43 25.72 -9.09
C SER A 435 -12.83 24.33 -9.37
N LEU A 436 -13.63 23.26 -9.28
CA LEU A 436 -13.14 21.89 -9.54
C LEU A 436 -12.78 21.67 -11.01
N GLN A 437 -13.53 22.26 -11.94
CA GLN A 437 -13.21 22.21 -13.36
C GLN A 437 -11.91 22.95 -13.67
N GLU A 438 -11.68 24.12 -13.05
CA GLU A 438 -10.44 24.87 -13.20
C GLU A 438 -9.25 24.12 -12.62
N ILE A 439 -9.37 23.51 -11.43
CA ILE A 439 -8.34 22.64 -10.84
C ILE A 439 -7.98 21.50 -11.81
N ALA A 440 -8.99 20.77 -12.31
CA ALA A 440 -8.77 19.68 -13.26
C ALA A 440 -8.09 20.15 -14.55
N LEU A 441 -8.46 21.33 -15.04
CA LEU A 441 -7.84 21.96 -16.22
C LEU A 441 -6.36 22.32 -15.96
N GLU A 442 -6.05 22.91 -14.81
CA GLU A 442 -4.65 23.23 -14.48
C GLU A 442 -3.80 21.96 -14.33
N ILE A 443 -4.32 20.91 -13.70
CA ILE A 443 -3.64 19.60 -13.62
C ILE A 443 -3.36 19.08 -15.04
N SER A 444 -4.33 19.16 -15.96
CA SER A 444 -4.17 18.65 -17.32
C SER A 444 -3.14 19.42 -18.17
N LYS A 445 -2.77 20.64 -17.75
CA LYS A 445 -1.73 21.45 -18.41
C LYS A 445 -0.32 21.09 -17.91
N ALA A 446 -0.20 20.41 -16.80
CA ALA A 446 1.08 19.93 -16.31
C ALA A 446 1.64 18.92 -17.31
N THR A 447 2.90 19.10 -17.68
CA THR A 447 3.53 18.22 -18.68
C THR A 447 3.70 16.83 -18.10
N MET A 448 2.98 15.84 -18.64
CA MET A 448 3.18 14.43 -18.28
C MET A 448 4.59 14.00 -18.70
N ARG A 449 5.47 13.83 -17.72
CA ARG A 449 6.77 13.19 -17.91
C ARG A 449 6.73 11.78 -17.34
N PRO A 450 7.59 10.86 -17.83
CA PRO A 450 7.75 9.55 -17.22
C PRO A 450 7.95 9.68 -15.71
N TYR A 451 7.35 8.79 -14.94
CA TYR A 451 7.25 8.85 -13.47
C TYR A 451 8.59 9.00 -12.71
N ASP A 452 9.73 8.71 -13.35
CA ASP A 452 11.03 8.91 -12.72
C ASP A 452 11.63 10.28 -13.02
N ARG A 453 11.43 11.19 -12.10
CA ARG A 453 11.88 12.58 -12.18
C ARG A 453 13.19 12.87 -11.43
N ARG A 454 13.90 11.83 -10.92
CA ARG A 454 15.17 12.06 -10.20
C ARG A 454 16.28 12.66 -11.04
N ASP A 455 16.34 12.28 -12.31
CA ASP A 455 17.32 12.85 -13.25
C ASP A 455 16.98 14.27 -13.68
N LEU A 456 15.80 14.76 -13.28
CA LEU A 456 15.31 16.10 -13.54
C LEU A 456 15.53 17.00 -12.31
N ARG A 457 16.75 17.02 -11.77
CA ARG A 457 17.17 18.03 -10.78
C ARG A 457 17.01 19.47 -11.31
N GLU A 458 16.84 19.63 -12.60
CA GLU A 458 16.36 20.82 -13.29
C GLU A 458 14.87 20.63 -13.65
N ALA A 459 14.03 20.29 -12.68
CA ALA A 459 12.59 20.40 -12.90
C ALA A 459 12.29 21.81 -13.37
N ASP A 460 11.58 21.91 -14.49
CA ASP A 460 11.24 23.20 -15.06
C ASP A 460 10.51 24.01 -13.97
N ALA A 461 11.08 25.14 -13.56
CA ALA A 461 10.49 26.02 -12.55
C ALA A 461 9.02 26.37 -12.87
N LYS A 462 8.63 26.25 -14.15
CA LYS A 462 7.26 26.40 -14.62
C LYS A 462 6.34 25.22 -14.21
N GLU A 463 6.85 23.99 -14.18
CA GLU A 463 6.07 22.81 -13.76
C GLU A 463 5.78 22.87 -12.25
N ASN A 464 6.81 23.16 -11.45
CA ASN A 464 6.65 23.36 -10.01
C ASN A 464 5.66 24.49 -9.70
N ALA A 465 5.75 25.61 -10.43
CA ALA A 465 4.81 26.73 -10.30
C ALA A 465 3.35 26.30 -10.61
N THR A 466 3.16 25.33 -11.53
CA THR A 466 1.82 24.79 -11.84
C THR A 466 1.27 24.00 -10.67
N TRP A 467 2.07 23.10 -10.08
CA TRP A 467 1.63 22.32 -8.92
C TRP A 467 1.36 23.17 -7.70
N GLN A 468 2.21 24.16 -7.42
CA GLN A 468 1.96 25.14 -6.35
C GLN A 468 0.67 25.93 -6.58
N LYS A 469 0.39 26.32 -7.83
CA LYS A 469 -0.88 26.96 -8.17
C LYS A 469 -2.07 26.05 -7.90
N VAL A 470 -1.99 24.78 -8.33
CA VAL A 470 -3.08 23.81 -8.09
C VAL A 470 -3.31 23.59 -6.60
N LEU A 471 -2.27 23.41 -5.81
CA LEU A 471 -2.37 23.26 -4.35
C LEU A 471 -2.99 24.50 -3.69
N ALA A 472 -2.61 25.70 -4.13
CA ALA A 472 -3.21 26.95 -3.64
C ALA A 472 -4.72 27.04 -4.00
N MET A 473 -5.12 26.57 -5.18
CA MET A 473 -6.54 26.52 -5.58
C MET A 473 -7.33 25.54 -4.72
N VAL A 474 -6.75 24.37 -4.39
CA VAL A 474 -7.39 23.39 -3.48
C VAL A 474 -7.53 23.96 -2.07
N GLU A 475 -6.50 24.65 -1.57
CA GLU A 475 -6.55 25.34 -0.27
C GLU A 475 -7.66 26.44 -0.24
N ASP A 476 -7.77 27.21 -1.31
CA ASP A 476 -8.79 28.25 -1.41
C ASP A 476 -10.20 27.69 -1.48
N LEU A 477 -10.36 26.54 -2.18
CA LEU A 477 -11.62 25.80 -2.19
C LEU A 477 -11.94 25.22 -0.80
N SER A 478 -10.93 24.80 -0.03
CA SER A 478 -11.12 24.32 1.35
C SER A 478 -11.71 25.41 2.27
N LYS A 479 -11.29 26.65 2.13
CA LYS A 479 -11.84 27.79 2.90
C LYS A 479 -13.34 28.00 2.60
N LYS A 480 -13.79 27.72 1.40
CA LYS A 480 -15.21 27.83 1.03
C LYS A 480 -16.12 26.80 1.73
N THR A 481 -15.53 25.75 2.32
CA THR A 481 -16.30 24.76 3.10
C THR A 481 -16.89 25.33 4.38
N ASP A 482 -16.35 26.42 4.95
CA ASP A 482 -16.76 27.00 6.23
C ASP A 482 -18.23 27.42 6.25
N ASN A 483 -18.78 27.74 5.10
CA ASN A 483 -20.16 28.20 4.95
C ASN A 483 -21.16 27.02 4.74
N LEU A 484 -20.71 25.78 4.84
CA LEU A 484 -21.54 24.59 4.63
C LEU A 484 -21.91 23.93 5.97
N PRO A 485 -23.04 23.18 6.02
CA PRO A 485 -23.41 22.36 7.18
C PRO A 485 -22.31 21.38 7.59
N SER A 486 -22.21 21.09 8.90
CA SER A 486 -21.12 20.26 9.44
C SER A 486 -20.87 18.94 8.71
N PRO A 487 -21.86 18.07 8.43
CA PRO A 487 -21.60 16.83 7.74
C PRO A 487 -20.97 17.03 6.35
N THR A 488 -21.51 17.97 5.59
CA THR A 488 -21.05 18.32 4.23
C THR A 488 -19.66 18.94 4.25
N ARG A 489 -19.46 19.91 5.16
CA ARG A 489 -18.16 20.56 5.36
C ARG A 489 -17.07 19.57 5.67
N ASP A 490 -17.31 18.70 6.65
CA ASP A 490 -16.31 17.74 7.13
C ASP A 490 -15.98 16.71 6.04
N ARG A 491 -16.99 16.33 5.24
CA ARG A 491 -16.77 15.47 4.07
C ARG A 491 -15.88 16.12 3.02
N LEU A 492 -16.20 17.33 2.61
CA LEU A 492 -15.44 18.02 1.56
C LEU A 492 -14.02 18.37 2.00
N ARG A 493 -13.80 18.68 3.27
CA ARG A 493 -12.44 18.84 3.81
C ARG A 493 -11.61 17.58 3.69
N ARG A 494 -12.20 16.41 3.99
CA ARG A 494 -11.54 15.12 3.78
C ARG A 494 -11.25 14.87 2.30
N ASP A 495 -12.19 15.12 1.42
CA ASP A 495 -12.00 14.95 -0.02
C ASP A 495 -10.88 15.86 -0.56
N LEU A 496 -10.84 17.11 -0.13
CA LEU A 496 -9.78 18.03 -0.54
C LEU A 496 -8.42 17.64 0.05
N ALA A 497 -8.38 17.11 1.27
CA ALA A 497 -7.15 16.55 1.84
C ALA A 497 -6.65 15.33 1.04
N GLN A 498 -7.56 14.48 0.57
CA GLN A 498 -7.21 13.35 -0.31
C GLN A 498 -6.77 13.83 -1.70
N LEU A 499 -7.42 14.84 -2.27
CA LEU A 499 -6.96 15.47 -3.51
C LEU A 499 -5.55 16.03 -3.36
N ASN A 500 -5.26 16.71 -2.25
CA ASN A 500 -3.92 17.16 -1.92
C ASN A 500 -2.93 15.99 -1.84
N SER A 501 -3.29 14.87 -1.23
CA SER A 501 -2.41 13.70 -1.15
C SER A 501 -2.14 13.02 -2.50
N LEU A 502 -2.98 13.24 -3.50
CA LEU A 502 -2.72 12.85 -4.90
C LEU A 502 -1.74 13.80 -5.60
N ILE A 503 -1.82 15.09 -5.31
CA ILE A 503 -1.10 16.15 -6.02
C ILE A 503 0.26 16.43 -5.40
N THR A 504 0.38 16.44 -4.06
CA THR A 504 1.61 16.81 -3.36
C THR A 504 2.82 15.97 -3.75
N PRO A 505 2.73 14.63 -3.94
CA PRO A 505 3.88 13.87 -4.42
C PRO A 505 4.39 14.33 -5.79
N LEU A 506 3.53 14.90 -6.62
CA LEU A 506 3.88 15.43 -7.93
C LEU A 506 4.73 16.70 -7.82
N GLU A 507 4.44 17.58 -6.85
CA GLU A 507 5.27 18.75 -6.54
C GLU A 507 6.67 18.33 -6.11
N TYR A 508 6.80 17.33 -5.24
CA TYR A 508 8.10 16.85 -4.76
C TYR A 508 8.90 16.08 -5.82
N THR A 509 8.25 15.56 -6.85
CA THR A 509 8.91 14.83 -7.95
C THR A 509 9.26 15.71 -9.14
N SER A 510 8.71 16.91 -9.22
CA SER A 510 8.97 17.90 -10.31
C SER A 510 10.23 18.76 -10.09
#